data_5cb6c70d09783b9286a8bde5054bfa9c
#
_entry.id   5cb6c70d09783b9286a8bde5054bfa9c
#
_cell.length_a   1.000
_cell.length_b   1.000
_cell.length_c   1.000
_cell.angle_alpha   90.00
_cell.angle_beta   90.00
_cell.angle_gamma   90.00
#
_symmetry.space_group_name_H-M   'P 1'
#
loop_
_entity.id
_entity.type
_entity.pdbx_description
1 polymer ?
#
loop_
_entity_poly.entity_id
_entity_poly.type
_entity_poly.pdbx_seq_one_letter_code
_entity_poly.pdbx_strand_id
1 'polypeptide(L)'
;MTKLNYLEEDAALIVENLPEGFEATAEAAPLFLIYAVLMRAKGIYTTLEDVHDAWAAWRSTTNPQHADLVPFGQLDAETRSLDRPFLHAIHAAAHIRNNQTEKES
;
A
#
# COMPACT_ATOMS: atom_id res chain seq x y z
N MET A 1 0.02 14.85 -22.67
CA MET A 1 0.47 13.94 -21.60
C MET A 1 -0.09 14.43 -20.26
N THR A 2 -0.79 13.57 -19.56
CA THR A 2 -1.42 13.92 -18.28
C THR A 2 -0.36 13.88 -17.17
N LYS A 3 -0.25 14.96 -16.41
CA LYS A 3 0.64 15.01 -15.28
C LYS A 3 0.03 14.23 -14.12
N LEU A 4 0.82 13.41 -13.44
CA LEU A 4 0.37 12.69 -12.25
C LEU A 4 0.10 13.66 -11.10
N ASN A 5 -0.94 13.41 -10.32
CA ASN A 5 -1.16 14.16 -9.09
C ASN A 5 -0.25 13.59 -7.98
N TYR A 6 -0.24 14.26 -6.83
CA TYR A 6 0.67 13.88 -5.74
C TYR A 6 0.41 12.47 -5.19
N LEU A 7 -0.84 12.02 -5.17
CA LEU A 7 -1.17 10.66 -4.71
C LEU A 7 -0.73 9.62 -5.73
N GLU A 8 -0.89 9.91 -7.01
CA GLU A 8 -0.43 9.01 -8.07
C GLU A 8 1.10 8.90 -8.06
N GLU A 9 1.81 10.00 -7.79
CA GLU A 9 3.27 9.97 -7.65
C GLU A 9 3.68 9.11 -6.46
N ASP A 10 2.98 9.23 -5.32
CA ASP A 10 3.25 8.40 -4.14
C ASP A 10 2.97 6.94 -4.41
N ALA A 11 1.86 6.65 -5.12
CA ALA A 11 1.54 5.27 -5.50
C ALA A 11 2.64 4.67 -6.37
N ALA A 12 3.14 5.44 -7.35
CA ALA A 12 4.24 5.00 -8.20
C ALA A 12 5.50 4.72 -7.38
N LEU A 13 5.79 5.54 -6.39
CA LEU A 13 6.95 5.34 -5.52
C LEU A 13 6.83 4.04 -4.72
N ILE A 14 5.63 3.73 -4.22
CA ILE A 14 5.39 2.47 -3.52
C ILE A 14 5.62 1.28 -4.45
N VAL A 15 5.08 1.36 -5.68
CA VAL A 15 5.26 0.29 -6.67
C VAL A 15 6.73 0.07 -6.99
N GLU A 16 7.50 1.15 -7.11
CA GLU A 16 8.94 1.07 -7.39
C GLU A 16 9.71 0.36 -6.28
N ASN A 17 9.17 0.34 -5.07
CA ASN A 17 9.83 -0.29 -3.92
C ASN A 17 9.31 -1.70 -3.62
N LEU A 18 8.44 -2.25 -4.48
CA LEU A 18 8.03 -3.65 -4.36
C LEU A 18 9.20 -4.57 -4.71
N PRO A 19 9.28 -5.77 -4.10
CA PRO A 19 10.33 -6.73 -4.45
C PRO A 19 10.24 -7.15 -5.91
N GLU A 20 11.37 -7.60 -6.47
CA GLU A 20 11.40 -8.18 -7.80
C GLU A 20 10.37 -9.30 -7.92
N GLY A 21 9.68 -9.35 -9.05
CA GLY A 21 8.65 -10.36 -9.30
C GLY A 21 7.25 -9.92 -8.96
N PHE A 22 7.10 -8.81 -8.24
CA PHE A 22 5.77 -8.24 -7.98
C PHE A 22 5.44 -7.22 -9.07
N GLU A 23 4.30 -7.41 -9.71
CA GLU A 23 3.83 -6.48 -10.73
C GLU A 23 2.53 -5.81 -10.27
N ALA A 24 2.48 -4.49 -10.41
CA ALA A 24 1.26 -3.73 -10.16
C ALA A 24 0.41 -3.75 -11.43
N THR A 25 -0.71 -4.48 -11.39
CA THR A 25 -1.62 -4.53 -12.53
C THR A 25 -2.48 -3.28 -12.60
N ALA A 26 -3.04 -3.01 -13.77
CA ALA A 26 -3.98 -1.88 -13.94
C ALA A 26 -5.18 -2.02 -13.01
N GLU A 27 -5.65 -3.24 -12.78
CA GLU A 27 -6.76 -3.50 -11.86
C GLU A 27 -6.42 -3.07 -10.43
N ALA A 28 -5.18 -3.20 -10.03
CA ALA A 28 -4.73 -2.85 -8.68
C ALA A 28 -4.36 -1.38 -8.51
N ALA A 29 -4.40 -0.57 -9.57
CA ALA A 29 -4.04 0.85 -9.47
C ALA A 29 -4.81 1.58 -8.35
N PRO A 30 -6.14 1.37 -8.19
CA PRO A 30 -6.85 2.00 -7.08
C PRO A 30 -6.37 1.56 -5.71
N LEU A 31 -5.91 0.31 -5.56
CA LEU A 31 -5.35 -0.18 -4.30
C LEU A 31 -4.09 0.61 -3.93
N PHE A 32 -3.21 0.85 -4.91
CA PHE A 32 -1.97 1.58 -4.63
C PHE A 32 -2.25 3.05 -4.29
N LEU A 33 -3.34 3.64 -4.80
CA LEU A 33 -3.77 4.96 -4.36
C LEU A 33 -4.20 4.94 -2.88
N ILE A 34 -4.88 3.88 -2.45
CA ILE A 34 -5.25 3.71 -1.05
C ILE A 34 -3.99 3.55 -0.19
N TYR A 35 -3.01 2.78 -0.66
CA TYR A 35 -1.73 2.64 0.04
C TYR A 35 -1.00 3.99 0.13
N ALA A 36 -1.10 4.83 -0.89
CA ALA A 36 -0.50 6.16 -0.86
C ALA A 36 -1.14 7.03 0.24
N VAL A 37 -2.46 6.97 0.37
CA VAL A 37 -3.17 7.68 1.45
C VAL A 37 -2.73 7.15 2.81
N LEU A 38 -2.63 5.83 2.95
CA LEU A 38 -2.19 5.20 4.19
C LEU A 38 -0.76 5.65 4.56
N MET A 39 0.13 5.69 3.58
CA MET A 39 1.50 6.16 3.77
C MET A 39 1.53 7.61 4.27
N ARG A 40 0.70 8.48 3.70
CA ARG A 40 0.62 9.87 4.15
C ARG A 40 0.06 10.00 5.56
N ALA A 41 -0.89 9.12 5.91
CA ALA A 41 -1.52 9.17 7.23
C ALA A 41 -0.62 8.62 8.33
N LYS A 42 0.08 7.53 8.09
CA LYS A 42 0.84 6.80 9.12
C LYS A 42 2.34 6.64 8.82
N GLY A 43 2.75 6.76 7.58
CA GLY A 43 4.16 6.68 7.21
C GLY A 43 4.84 5.41 7.70
N ILE A 44 5.96 5.56 8.38
CA ILE A 44 6.72 4.42 8.92
C ILE A 44 5.99 3.70 10.06
N TYR A 45 4.91 4.27 10.58
CA TYR A 45 4.09 3.64 11.62
C TYR A 45 2.96 2.77 11.05
N THR A 46 2.88 2.64 9.72
CA THR A 46 1.94 1.73 9.06
C THR A 46 2.21 0.29 9.52
N THR A 47 1.14 -0.45 9.83
CA THR A 47 1.23 -1.82 10.31
C THR A 47 0.65 -2.80 9.29
N LEU A 48 0.88 -4.12 9.50
CA LEU A 48 0.26 -5.15 8.67
C LEU A 48 -1.26 -5.07 8.73
N GLU A 49 -1.81 -4.78 9.90
CA GLU A 49 -3.26 -4.61 10.04
C GLU A 49 -3.78 -3.46 9.17
N ASP A 50 -3.06 -2.35 9.16
CA ASP A 50 -3.42 -1.20 8.31
C ASP A 50 -3.43 -1.58 6.83
N VAL A 51 -2.42 -2.34 6.39
CA VAL A 51 -2.32 -2.78 5.00
C VAL A 51 -3.48 -3.72 4.65
N HIS A 52 -3.81 -4.64 5.56
CA HIS A 52 -4.96 -5.53 5.35
C HIS A 52 -6.26 -4.74 5.23
N ASP A 53 -6.46 -3.74 6.09
CA ASP A 53 -7.68 -2.93 6.06
C ASP A 53 -7.79 -2.18 4.74
N ALA A 54 -6.68 -1.64 4.24
CA ALA A 54 -6.66 -0.95 2.95
C ALA A 54 -6.99 -1.91 1.80
N TRP A 55 -6.38 -3.10 1.82
CA TRP A 55 -6.67 -4.13 0.82
C TRP A 55 -8.14 -4.54 0.88
N ALA A 56 -8.69 -4.74 2.08
CA ALA A 56 -10.08 -5.15 2.25
C ALA A 56 -11.03 -4.09 1.69
N ALA A 57 -10.73 -2.80 1.90
CA ALA A 57 -11.54 -1.72 1.35
C ALA A 57 -11.58 -1.79 -0.18
N TRP A 58 -10.42 -2.01 -0.81
CA TRP A 58 -10.36 -2.15 -2.26
C TRP A 58 -11.04 -3.43 -2.74
N ARG A 59 -10.71 -4.57 -2.12
CA ARG A 59 -11.23 -5.88 -2.57
C ARG A 59 -12.74 -5.96 -2.40
N SER A 60 -13.32 -5.29 -1.41
CA SER A 60 -14.77 -5.29 -1.24
C SER A 60 -15.51 -4.65 -2.42
N THR A 61 -14.83 -3.78 -3.17
CA THR A 61 -15.44 -3.16 -4.37
C THR A 61 -15.31 -4.06 -5.60
N THR A 62 -14.35 -5.00 -5.61
CA THR A 62 -14.11 -5.87 -6.77
C THR A 62 -14.63 -7.29 -6.54
N ASN A 63 -14.59 -7.80 -5.32
CA ASN A 63 -15.08 -9.13 -4.99
C ASN A 63 -15.57 -9.16 -3.53
N PRO A 64 -16.80 -8.68 -3.27
CA PRO A 64 -17.33 -8.57 -1.90
C PRO A 64 -17.54 -9.92 -1.21
N GLN A 65 -17.41 -11.05 -1.93
CA GLN A 65 -17.54 -12.38 -1.36
C GLN A 65 -16.20 -13.03 -1.03
N HIS A 66 -15.10 -12.29 -1.14
CA HIS A 66 -13.77 -12.85 -0.87
C HIS A 66 -13.67 -13.34 0.58
N ALA A 67 -13.12 -14.56 0.77
CA ALA A 67 -13.06 -15.19 2.08
C ALA A 67 -12.20 -14.42 3.09
N ASP A 68 -11.21 -13.67 2.63
CA ASP A 68 -10.29 -12.93 3.50
C ASP A 68 -10.78 -11.53 3.88
N LEU A 69 -12.03 -11.17 3.52
CA LEU A 69 -12.66 -9.92 3.95
C LEU A 69 -13.16 -10.05 5.38
N VAL A 70 -12.23 -10.27 6.30
CA VAL A 70 -12.47 -10.41 7.73
C VAL A 70 -11.44 -9.56 8.48
N PRO A 71 -11.69 -9.21 9.75
CA PRO A 71 -10.70 -8.47 10.52
C PRO A 71 -9.34 -9.18 10.55
N PHE A 72 -8.28 -8.40 10.56
CA PHE A 72 -6.90 -8.91 10.54
C PHE A 72 -6.67 -10.02 11.59
N GLY A 73 -7.22 -9.83 12.79
CA GLY A 73 -7.06 -10.80 13.88
C GLY A 73 -7.67 -12.16 13.61
N GLN A 74 -8.57 -12.27 12.62
CA GLN A 74 -9.20 -13.56 12.26
C GLN A 74 -8.47 -14.30 11.15
N LEU A 75 -7.43 -13.69 10.57
CA LEU A 75 -6.61 -14.33 9.55
C LEU A 75 -5.59 -15.25 10.21
N ASP A 76 -5.23 -16.35 9.52
CA ASP A 76 -4.13 -17.19 9.99
C ASP A 76 -2.79 -16.48 9.74
N ALA A 77 -1.71 -17.00 10.34
CA ALA A 77 -0.41 -16.39 10.29
C ALA A 77 0.14 -16.30 8.85
N GLU A 78 -0.13 -17.33 8.04
CA GLU A 78 0.33 -17.36 6.66
C GLU A 78 -0.33 -16.26 5.84
N THR A 79 -1.65 -16.12 5.96
CA THR A 79 -2.41 -15.09 5.24
C THR A 79 -1.99 -13.69 5.68
N ARG A 80 -1.77 -13.48 7.00
CA ARG A 80 -1.30 -12.19 7.51
C ARG A 80 0.02 -11.79 6.89
N SER A 81 0.92 -12.75 6.66
CA SER A 81 2.25 -12.46 6.13
C SER A 81 2.26 -12.13 4.65
N LEU A 82 1.18 -12.39 3.90
CA LEU A 82 1.12 -12.07 2.48
C LEU A 82 1.25 -10.58 2.20
N ASP A 83 0.90 -9.73 3.16
CA ASP A 83 0.96 -8.28 2.99
C ASP A 83 2.32 -7.66 3.34
N ARG A 84 3.29 -8.46 3.81
CA ARG A 84 4.61 -7.94 4.19
C ARG A 84 5.34 -7.20 3.06
N PRO A 85 5.36 -7.70 1.82
CA PRO A 85 6.02 -6.96 0.74
C PRO A 85 5.43 -5.57 0.53
N PHE A 86 4.12 -5.44 0.66
CA PHE A 86 3.44 -4.15 0.51
C PHE A 86 3.74 -3.23 1.68
N LEU A 87 3.77 -3.77 2.90
CA LEU A 87 4.15 -2.99 4.08
C LEU A 87 5.57 -2.46 3.94
N HIS A 88 6.51 -3.30 3.51
CA HIS A 88 7.90 -2.88 3.34
C HIS A 88 8.03 -1.81 2.26
N ALA A 89 7.26 -1.93 1.17
CA ALA A 89 7.27 -0.92 0.10
C ALA A 89 6.73 0.42 0.61
N ILE A 90 5.68 0.39 1.42
CA ILE A 90 5.12 1.61 2.02
C ILE A 90 6.14 2.27 2.95
N HIS A 91 6.79 1.48 3.82
CA HIS A 91 7.83 2.01 4.71
C HIS A 91 9.00 2.61 3.94
N ALA A 92 9.45 1.94 2.87
CA ALA A 92 10.55 2.42 2.04
C ALA A 92 10.18 3.73 1.36
N ALA A 93 8.99 3.81 0.79
CA ALA A 93 8.50 5.02 0.15
C ALA A 93 8.37 6.17 1.16
N ALA A 94 7.89 5.87 2.37
CA ALA A 94 7.77 6.88 3.43
C ALA A 94 9.14 7.44 3.81
N HIS A 95 10.16 6.59 3.92
CA HIS A 95 11.52 7.03 4.21
C HIS A 95 12.07 7.93 3.11
N ILE A 96 11.85 7.57 1.84
CA ILE A 96 12.30 8.36 0.70
C ILE A 96 11.65 9.75 0.74
N ARG A 97 10.35 9.82 0.99
CA ARG A 97 9.64 11.10 1.06
C ARG A 97 10.12 11.95 2.23
N ASN A 98 10.34 11.35 3.39
CA ASN A 98 10.82 12.08 4.55
C ASN A 98 12.20 12.68 4.29
N ASN A 99 13.07 11.91 3.63
CA ASN A 99 14.41 12.41 3.28
C ASN A 99 14.34 13.55 2.28
N GLN A 100 13.44 13.47 1.29
CA GLN A 100 13.25 14.54 0.32
C GLN A 100 12.76 15.83 1.00
N THR A 101 11.81 15.69 1.93
CA THR A 101 11.27 16.82 2.68
C THR A 101 12.37 17.49 3.51
N GLU A 102 13.22 16.71 4.17
CA GLU A 102 14.32 17.23 4.97
C GLU A 102 15.32 17.99 4.11
N LYS A 103 15.58 17.53 2.88
CA LYS A 103 16.48 18.19 1.97
C LYS A 103 15.93 19.52 1.46
N GLU A 104 14.63 19.63 1.35
CA GLU A 104 13.97 20.82 0.86
C GLU A 104 13.82 21.89 1.94
N SER A 105 13.89 21.50 3.19
CA SER A 105 13.79 22.43 4.31
C SER A 105 15.18 22.95 4.73
#